data_a376ef70caff8993be81af476f57d3de
#
_entry.id   a376ef70caff8993be81af476f57d3de
#
_cell.length_a   1.000
_cell.length_b   1.000
_cell.length_c   1.000
_cell.angle_alpha   90.00
_cell.angle_beta   90.00
_cell.angle_gamma   90.00
#
_symmetry.space_group_name_H-M   'P 1'
#
loop_
_entity.id
_entity.type
_entity.pdbx_description
1 polymer ?
#
loop_
_entity_poly.entity_id
_entity_poly.type
_entity_poly.pdbx_seq_one_letter_code
_entity_poly.pdbx_strand_id
1 'polypeptide(L)'
;MSKYASKVVEQAKAWLGKKESDGSHKVIIDTYNGHKPLARGYAVNWKSDPWCATFVSAVAIKLGYTDIIPTECSCSKMIDLFKKIGSWVENDAYKPNPGDIIFYDWDDNGKGDNVGSSDHVGIVEKVSGSTITIIEGNYSDSVKRRTLTVNGRYIRGYGIPKYDKEVVKPATTTSKVNSKVLEWQQSAIKDGFKFPKYGADGQWGAECESVAKKAICKKRLIYTNKNLTKIVQRIVGVTADGLFGKDTRNAVIAYQKKNGLVADGEVGINTWKKLLSV
;
A
#
# COMPACT_ATOMS: atom_id res chain seq x y z
N MET A 1 -17.08 -16.12 -1.12
CA MET A 1 -16.63 -14.70 -1.31
C MET A 1 -15.12 -14.72 -1.47
N SER A 2 -14.58 -14.04 -2.50
CA SER A 2 -13.13 -14.00 -2.74
C SER A 2 -12.41 -13.22 -1.65
N LYS A 3 -11.24 -13.70 -1.22
CA LYS A 3 -10.45 -13.18 -0.09
C LYS A 3 -9.15 -12.60 -0.61
N TYR A 4 -8.97 -11.29 -0.47
CA TYR A 4 -7.84 -10.57 -1.02
C TYR A 4 -6.97 -9.92 0.06
N ALA A 5 -5.67 -10.00 -0.10
CA ALA A 5 -4.68 -9.35 0.78
C ALA A 5 -4.88 -7.82 0.85
N SER A 6 -5.24 -7.20 -0.28
CA SER A 6 -5.54 -5.77 -0.35
C SER A 6 -6.64 -5.34 0.62
N LYS A 7 -7.68 -6.17 0.80
CA LYS A 7 -8.80 -5.90 1.72
C LYS A 7 -8.38 -5.94 3.19
N VAL A 8 -7.46 -6.84 3.55
CA VAL A 8 -6.89 -6.91 4.90
C VAL A 8 -6.11 -5.65 5.21
N VAL A 9 -5.25 -5.21 4.28
CA VAL A 9 -4.49 -3.97 4.42
C VAL A 9 -5.42 -2.74 4.46
N GLU A 10 -6.44 -2.70 3.63
CA GLU A 10 -7.44 -1.61 3.61
C GLU A 10 -8.19 -1.51 4.95
N GLN A 11 -8.65 -2.64 5.49
CA GLN A 11 -9.34 -2.67 6.78
C GLN A 11 -8.41 -2.28 7.94
N ALA A 12 -7.17 -2.73 7.93
CA ALA A 12 -6.17 -2.32 8.93
C ALA A 12 -5.92 -0.79 8.88
N LYS A 13 -5.80 -0.22 7.68
CA LYS A 13 -5.67 1.22 7.47
C LYS A 13 -6.88 2.02 7.98
N ALA A 14 -8.07 1.49 7.83
CA ALA A 14 -9.30 2.15 8.28
C ALA A 14 -9.34 2.35 9.81
N TRP A 15 -8.53 1.61 10.56
CA TRP A 15 -8.44 1.74 12.01
C TRP A 15 -7.21 2.50 12.50
N LEU A 16 -6.34 2.99 11.63
CA LEU A 16 -5.19 3.82 12.03
C LEU A 16 -5.62 5.01 12.88
N GLY A 17 -4.85 5.23 13.96
CA GLY A 17 -5.11 6.30 14.91
C GLY A 17 -6.14 5.98 16.01
N LYS A 18 -6.83 4.83 15.95
CA LYS A 18 -7.68 4.38 17.07
C LYS A 18 -6.79 4.06 18.26
N LYS A 19 -7.21 4.51 19.47
CA LYS A 19 -6.36 4.48 20.65
C LYS A 19 -7.15 4.33 21.95
N GLU A 20 -6.45 3.94 23.00
CA GLU A 20 -7.03 3.74 24.33
C GLU A 20 -7.45 5.08 24.95
N SER A 21 -6.62 6.10 24.82
CA SER A 21 -6.81 7.39 25.51
C SER A 21 -8.12 8.12 25.21
N ASP A 22 -8.76 7.80 24.08
CA ASP A 22 -10.09 8.32 23.70
C ASP A 22 -11.16 7.23 23.57
N GLY A 23 -10.81 5.97 23.88
CA GLY A 23 -11.71 4.83 23.80
C GLY A 23 -12.04 4.37 22.37
N SER A 24 -11.46 4.97 21.32
CA SER A 24 -11.80 4.65 19.93
C SER A 24 -11.34 3.25 19.51
N HIS A 25 -10.36 2.64 20.22
CA HIS A 25 -9.93 1.25 20.01
C HIS A 25 -11.01 0.22 20.37
N LYS A 26 -11.98 0.61 21.19
CA LYS A 26 -13.05 -0.28 21.68
C LYS A 26 -13.80 -0.99 20.56
N VAL A 27 -13.99 -0.33 19.41
CA VAL A 27 -14.65 -0.96 18.25
C VAL A 27 -13.90 -2.21 17.75
N ILE A 28 -12.60 -2.28 17.93
CA ILE A 28 -11.76 -3.45 17.54
C ILE A 28 -12.07 -4.60 18.49
N ILE A 29 -12.09 -4.32 19.78
CA ILE A 29 -12.37 -5.30 20.84
C ILE A 29 -13.82 -5.78 20.77
N ASP A 30 -14.77 -4.87 20.57
CA ASP A 30 -16.19 -5.21 20.41
C ASP A 30 -16.40 -6.09 19.16
N THR A 31 -15.66 -5.85 18.08
CA THR A 31 -15.69 -6.71 16.88
C THR A 31 -15.23 -8.13 17.20
N TYR A 32 -14.13 -8.29 17.95
CA TYR A 32 -13.65 -9.60 18.38
C TYR A 32 -14.63 -10.26 19.36
N ASN A 33 -15.06 -9.57 20.39
CA ASN A 33 -15.94 -10.10 21.44
C ASN A 33 -17.34 -10.48 20.92
N GLY A 34 -17.79 -9.80 19.87
CA GLY A 34 -19.05 -10.11 19.19
C GLY A 34 -19.01 -11.36 18.31
N HIS A 35 -17.81 -11.85 17.94
CA HIS A 35 -17.63 -13.05 17.13
C HIS A 35 -17.70 -14.33 18.00
N LYS A 36 -18.51 -15.32 17.58
CA LYS A 36 -18.68 -16.55 18.35
C LYS A 36 -18.36 -17.78 17.47
N PRO A 37 -17.74 -18.84 18.06
CA PRO A 37 -17.28 -18.91 19.45
C PRO A 37 -16.05 -18.02 19.68
N LEU A 38 -15.89 -17.49 20.89
CA LEU A 38 -14.66 -16.81 21.28
C LEU A 38 -13.49 -17.79 21.36
N ALA A 39 -12.30 -17.36 20.95
CA ALA A 39 -11.09 -18.15 21.13
C ALA A 39 -10.91 -18.52 22.60
N ARG A 40 -10.85 -19.81 22.88
CA ARG A 40 -10.73 -20.36 24.25
C ARG A 40 -11.79 -19.85 25.21
N GLY A 41 -12.94 -19.33 24.72
CA GLY A 41 -14.01 -18.76 25.56
C GLY A 41 -13.67 -17.39 26.16
N TYR A 42 -12.54 -16.75 25.79
CA TYR A 42 -12.04 -15.55 26.44
C TYR A 42 -12.52 -14.27 25.75
N ALA A 43 -13.24 -13.43 26.50
CA ALA A 43 -13.60 -12.08 26.07
C ALA A 43 -12.54 -11.07 26.51
N VAL A 44 -12.04 -10.29 25.58
CA VAL A 44 -10.99 -9.30 25.83
C VAL A 44 -11.55 -8.08 26.56
N ASN A 45 -10.90 -7.66 27.64
CA ASN A 45 -11.25 -6.46 28.37
C ASN A 45 -10.53 -5.25 27.75
N TRP A 46 -11.28 -4.31 27.21
CA TRP A 46 -10.76 -3.14 26.52
C TRP A 46 -9.98 -2.16 27.39
N LYS A 47 -10.04 -2.29 28.74
CA LYS A 47 -9.34 -1.42 29.68
C LYS A 47 -8.00 -1.96 30.13
N SER A 48 -7.77 -3.26 30.04
CA SER A 48 -6.63 -3.91 30.73
C SER A 48 -5.88 -4.91 29.89
N ASP A 49 -6.51 -5.48 28.84
CA ASP A 49 -5.88 -6.57 28.12
C ASP A 49 -5.10 -6.07 26.90
N PRO A 50 -3.92 -6.68 26.63
CA PRO A 50 -3.23 -6.44 25.36
C PRO A 50 -4.12 -6.84 24.15
N TRP A 51 -4.15 -6.02 23.13
CA TRP A 51 -5.07 -6.23 22.00
C TRP A 51 -4.42 -6.26 20.61
N CYS A 52 -3.10 -6.56 20.55
CA CYS A 52 -2.40 -6.70 19.27
C CYS A 52 -2.93 -7.88 18.44
N ALA A 53 -3.05 -9.08 19.02
CA ALA A 53 -3.63 -10.25 18.36
C ALA A 53 -5.14 -10.07 18.12
N THR A 54 -5.83 -9.41 19.05
CA THR A 54 -7.23 -9.04 18.91
C THR A 54 -7.47 -8.13 17.71
N PHE A 55 -6.56 -7.19 17.43
CA PHE A 55 -6.62 -6.33 16.24
C PHE A 55 -6.57 -7.15 14.94
N VAL A 56 -5.62 -8.09 14.83
CA VAL A 56 -5.51 -8.96 13.65
C VAL A 56 -6.78 -9.80 13.48
N SER A 57 -7.26 -10.40 14.58
CA SER A 57 -8.51 -11.18 14.60
C SER A 57 -9.72 -10.35 14.19
N ALA A 58 -9.84 -9.13 14.71
CA ALA A 58 -10.94 -8.24 14.39
C ALA A 58 -10.94 -7.82 12.90
N VAL A 59 -9.77 -7.63 12.29
CA VAL A 59 -9.66 -7.41 10.84
C VAL A 59 -10.20 -8.61 10.07
N ALA A 60 -9.81 -9.84 10.45
CA ALA A 60 -10.28 -11.07 9.82
C ALA A 60 -11.80 -11.24 9.97
N ILE A 61 -12.34 -11.01 11.17
CA ILE A 61 -13.77 -11.09 11.48
C ILE A 61 -14.57 -10.11 10.62
N LYS A 62 -14.12 -8.84 10.58
CA LYS A 62 -14.79 -7.78 9.83
C LYS A 62 -14.92 -8.10 8.33
N LEU A 63 -13.96 -8.86 7.80
CA LEU A 63 -13.92 -9.26 6.39
C LEU A 63 -14.53 -10.64 6.12
N GLY A 64 -14.84 -11.42 7.14
CA GLY A 64 -15.25 -12.82 6.99
C GLY A 64 -14.10 -13.74 6.54
N TYR A 65 -12.86 -13.47 6.95
CA TYR A 65 -11.65 -14.18 6.54
C TYR A 65 -11.08 -15.09 7.63
N THR A 66 -11.90 -15.46 8.61
CA THR A 66 -11.48 -16.20 9.81
C THR A 66 -11.00 -17.63 9.53
N ASP A 67 -11.27 -18.17 8.37
CA ASP A 67 -10.80 -19.48 7.91
C ASP A 67 -9.36 -19.45 7.35
N ILE A 68 -8.85 -18.25 6.93
CA ILE A 68 -7.47 -18.07 6.45
C ILE A 68 -6.61 -17.23 7.40
N ILE A 69 -7.24 -16.40 8.23
CA ILE A 69 -6.58 -15.67 9.32
C ILE A 69 -7.27 -16.09 10.62
N PRO A 70 -6.69 -17.04 11.38
CA PRO A 70 -7.33 -17.58 12.57
C PRO A 70 -7.59 -16.50 13.62
N THR A 71 -8.72 -16.62 14.33
CA THR A 71 -9.08 -15.71 15.40
C THR A 71 -8.49 -16.14 16.73
N GLU A 72 -7.72 -15.26 17.36
CA GLU A 72 -7.10 -15.47 18.66
C GLU A 72 -6.76 -14.11 19.31
N CYS A 73 -6.66 -14.06 20.64
CA CYS A 73 -6.22 -12.89 21.41
C CYS A 73 -4.83 -13.06 22.01
N SER A 74 -4.16 -14.18 21.76
CA SER A 74 -2.78 -14.48 22.16
C SER A 74 -1.91 -14.68 20.93
N CYS A 75 -0.77 -13.98 20.84
CA CYS A 75 0.15 -14.07 19.72
C CYS A 75 0.67 -15.49 19.52
N SER A 76 1.18 -16.13 20.59
CA SER A 76 1.71 -17.50 20.51
C SER A 76 0.63 -18.53 20.12
N LYS A 77 -0.60 -18.38 20.62
CA LYS A 77 -1.70 -19.25 20.23
C LYS A 77 -2.16 -19.01 18.77
N MET A 78 -2.06 -17.78 18.29
CA MET A 78 -2.33 -17.47 16.88
C MET A 78 -1.29 -18.15 15.97
N ILE A 79 -0.01 -18.19 16.36
CA ILE A 79 1.04 -18.95 15.66
C ILE A 79 0.66 -20.44 15.58
N ASP A 80 0.25 -21.05 16.70
CA ASP A 80 -0.17 -22.46 16.75
C ASP A 80 -1.29 -22.72 15.72
N LEU A 81 -2.24 -21.81 15.60
CA LEU A 81 -3.33 -21.92 14.64
C LEU A 81 -2.85 -21.73 13.19
N PHE A 82 -1.93 -20.81 12.91
CA PHE A 82 -1.31 -20.69 11.58
C PHE A 82 -0.53 -21.94 11.19
N LYS A 83 0.21 -22.56 12.15
CA LYS A 83 0.89 -23.85 11.95
C LYS A 83 -0.13 -24.94 11.62
N LYS A 84 -1.23 -25.01 12.37
CA LYS A 84 -2.28 -26.02 12.17
C LYS A 84 -2.93 -25.95 10.79
N ILE A 85 -3.14 -24.76 10.22
CA ILE A 85 -3.72 -24.61 8.87
C ILE A 85 -2.68 -24.63 7.75
N GLY A 86 -1.39 -24.91 8.07
CA GLY A 86 -0.30 -24.96 7.09
C GLY A 86 -0.04 -23.62 6.41
N SER A 87 -0.12 -22.52 7.19
CA SER A 87 0.07 -21.13 6.73
C SER A 87 1.07 -20.40 7.62
N TRP A 88 2.12 -21.09 8.08
CA TRP A 88 3.19 -20.51 8.90
C TRP A 88 4.54 -20.61 8.22
N VAL A 89 5.33 -19.54 8.29
CA VAL A 89 6.75 -19.48 7.89
C VAL A 89 7.56 -19.08 9.10
N GLU A 90 8.44 -19.98 9.55
CA GLU A 90 9.33 -19.77 10.69
C GLU A 90 10.48 -18.79 10.38
N ASN A 91 10.89 -18.65 9.15
CA ASN A 91 12.12 -18.02 8.69
C ASN A 91 12.04 -16.47 8.75
N ASP A 92 12.91 -15.83 9.53
CA ASP A 92 13.03 -14.38 9.66
C ASP A 92 13.41 -13.70 8.34
N ALA A 93 14.21 -14.38 7.49
CA ALA A 93 14.64 -13.88 6.20
C ALA A 93 13.55 -13.98 5.12
N TYR A 94 12.38 -14.53 5.44
CA TYR A 94 11.24 -14.51 4.54
C TYR A 94 10.89 -13.05 4.16
N LYS A 95 10.76 -12.78 2.88
CA LYS A 95 10.30 -11.49 2.39
C LYS A 95 8.78 -11.47 2.30
N PRO A 96 8.09 -10.83 3.24
CA PRO A 96 6.63 -10.92 3.31
C PRO A 96 5.95 -10.13 2.19
N ASN A 97 4.70 -10.49 1.95
CA ASN A 97 3.80 -9.77 1.06
C ASN A 97 2.83 -8.89 1.86
N PRO A 98 2.25 -7.84 1.26
CA PRO A 98 1.14 -7.12 1.88
C PRO A 98 0.01 -8.08 2.27
N GLY A 99 -0.49 -7.96 3.50
CA GLY A 99 -1.51 -8.84 4.06
C GLY A 99 -0.96 -10.02 4.86
N ASP A 100 0.32 -10.35 4.77
CA ASP A 100 0.93 -11.33 5.68
C ASP A 100 0.88 -10.80 7.12
N ILE A 101 0.85 -11.73 8.07
CA ILE A 101 0.79 -11.45 9.51
C ILE A 101 2.18 -11.67 10.08
N ILE A 102 2.82 -10.61 10.58
CA ILE A 102 4.17 -10.66 11.13
C ILE A 102 4.10 -10.74 12.65
N PHE A 103 4.91 -11.62 13.23
CA PHE A 103 5.00 -11.84 14.66
C PHE A 103 6.37 -11.44 15.18
N TYR A 104 6.42 -10.99 16.42
CA TYR A 104 7.62 -10.49 17.10
C TYR A 104 7.89 -11.24 18.39
N ASP A 105 9.18 -11.38 18.71
CA ASP A 105 9.69 -11.81 20.00
C ASP A 105 10.73 -10.77 20.46
N TRP A 106 10.40 -10.03 21.52
CA TRP A 106 11.27 -8.97 22.02
C TRP A 106 12.45 -9.50 22.83
N ASP A 107 12.39 -10.78 23.25
CA ASP A 107 13.42 -11.44 24.04
C ASP A 107 14.50 -12.10 23.14
N ASP A 108 14.36 -12.00 21.83
CA ASP A 108 15.32 -12.57 20.87
C ASP A 108 16.72 -12.00 21.07
N ASN A 109 17.71 -12.91 21.15
CA ASN A 109 19.12 -12.58 21.34
C ASN A 109 19.85 -12.20 20.04
N GLY A 110 19.19 -12.28 18.89
CA GLY A 110 19.72 -11.98 17.56
C GLY A 110 20.67 -13.04 16.98
N LYS A 111 20.63 -14.28 17.49
CA LYS A 111 21.44 -15.40 17.01
C LYS A 111 20.56 -16.50 16.44
N GLY A 112 20.78 -16.83 15.16
CA GLY A 112 20.04 -17.86 14.47
C GLY A 112 18.62 -17.43 14.10
N ASP A 113 17.77 -18.41 13.82
CA ASP A 113 16.34 -18.23 13.55
C ASP A 113 15.58 -18.10 14.88
N ASN A 114 14.75 -17.09 15.01
CA ASN A 114 13.99 -16.83 16.22
C ASN A 114 12.83 -17.83 16.38
N VAL A 115 12.90 -18.70 17.36
CA VAL A 115 11.91 -19.76 17.62
C VAL A 115 11.17 -19.61 18.95
N GLY A 116 11.37 -18.48 19.63
CA GLY A 116 10.81 -18.19 20.95
C GLY A 116 9.29 -17.95 20.98
N SER A 117 8.82 -17.45 22.10
CA SER A 117 7.44 -17.01 22.27
C SER A 117 7.21 -15.72 21.47
N SER A 118 5.98 -15.47 21.07
CA SER A 118 5.64 -14.21 20.40
C SER A 118 4.96 -13.26 21.36
N ASP A 119 5.49 -12.02 21.44
CA ASP A 119 5.00 -10.96 22.32
C ASP A 119 4.06 -10.01 21.60
N HIS A 120 4.20 -9.90 20.27
CA HIS A 120 3.45 -8.92 19.50
C HIS A 120 3.17 -9.42 18.09
N VAL A 121 2.22 -8.77 17.40
CA VAL A 121 1.79 -9.13 16.04
C VAL A 121 1.26 -7.92 15.30
N GLY A 122 1.46 -7.92 13.97
CA GLY A 122 0.95 -6.89 13.09
C GLY A 122 0.60 -7.41 11.70
N ILE A 123 0.06 -6.53 10.88
CA ILE A 123 -0.31 -6.81 9.48
C ILE A 123 0.66 -6.07 8.57
N VAL A 124 1.32 -6.78 7.66
CA VAL A 124 2.22 -6.19 6.67
C VAL A 124 1.41 -5.30 5.71
N GLU A 125 1.72 -4.00 5.71
CA GLU A 125 1.09 -3.03 4.81
C GLU A 125 1.77 -3.02 3.44
N LYS A 126 3.09 -2.99 3.43
CA LYS A 126 3.90 -2.97 2.20
C LYS A 126 5.36 -3.35 2.48
N VAL A 127 6.05 -3.77 1.43
CA VAL A 127 7.50 -4.01 1.44
C VAL A 127 8.15 -3.20 0.32
N SER A 128 9.22 -2.48 0.64
CA SER A 128 9.99 -1.68 -0.32
C SER A 128 11.49 -1.95 -0.11
N GLY A 129 12.12 -2.63 -1.06
CA GLY A 129 13.47 -3.15 -0.88
C GLY A 129 13.51 -4.16 0.27
N SER A 130 14.28 -3.87 1.32
CA SER A 130 14.34 -4.61 2.57
C SER A 130 13.45 -4.04 3.68
N THR A 131 12.80 -2.90 3.48
CA THR A 131 11.96 -2.25 4.50
C THR A 131 10.54 -2.79 4.46
N ILE A 132 10.07 -3.30 5.60
CA ILE A 132 8.69 -3.74 5.83
C ILE A 132 7.97 -2.62 6.57
N THR A 133 6.81 -2.17 6.07
CA THR A 133 5.89 -1.30 6.80
C THR A 133 4.73 -2.14 7.31
N ILE A 134 4.44 -2.04 8.60
CA ILE A 134 3.45 -2.86 9.30
C ILE A 134 2.41 -1.95 9.96
N ILE A 135 1.16 -2.39 10.04
CA ILE A 135 0.12 -1.79 10.86
C ILE A 135 -0.14 -2.70 12.04
N GLU A 136 -0.03 -2.15 13.25
CA GLU A 136 -0.15 -2.87 14.51
C GLU A 136 -1.26 -2.30 15.37
N GLY A 137 -2.00 -3.16 16.04
CA GLY A 137 -2.85 -2.80 17.17
C GLY A 137 -2.02 -2.79 18.45
N ASN A 138 -2.42 -1.99 19.42
CA ASN A 138 -1.76 -1.86 20.72
C ASN A 138 -0.26 -1.48 20.67
N TYR A 139 0.16 -0.81 19.59
CA TYR A 139 1.48 -0.20 19.54
C TYR A 139 1.45 1.14 20.28
N SER A 140 2.01 1.17 21.51
CA SER A 140 1.82 2.30 22.43
C SER A 140 0.35 2.71 22.48
N ASP A 141 -0.50 1.76 22.89
CA ASP A 141 -1.94 1.92 23.14
C ASP A 141 -2.75 2.44 21.94
N SER A 142 -2.27 2.18 20.73
CA SER A 142 -2.91 2.71 19.51
C SER A 142 -2.72 1.79 18.33
N VAL A 143 -3.51 2.02 17.26
CA VAL A 143 -3.24 1.47 15.94
C VAL A 143 -2.26 2.37 15.22
N LYS A 144 -1.04 1.89 15.01
CA LYS A 144 0.07 2.66 14.43
C LYS A 144 0.83 1.86 13.36
N ARG A 145 1.69 2.58 12.65
CA ARG A 145 2.67 1.98 11.74
C ARG A 145 4.01 1.78 12.42
N ARG A 146 4.62 0.64 12.13
CA ARG A 146 6.04 0.34 12.41
C ARG A 146 6.77 0.09 11.11
N THR A 147 8.08 0.31 11.12
CA THR A 147 8.98 -0.14 10.03
C THR A 147 10.04 -1.06 10.60
N LEU A 148 10.27 -2.18 9.92
CA LEU A 148 11.35 -3.12 10.20
C LEU A 148 12.12 -3.44 8.93
N THR A 149 13.26 -4.09 9.08
CA THR A 149 14.04 -4.64 7.97
C THR A 149 13.76 -6.14 7.86
N VAL A 150 13.65 -6.68 6.66
CA VAL A 150 13.63 -8.14 6.43
C VAL A 150 14.82 -8.77 7.13
N ASN A 151 14.64 -9.90 7.78
CA ASN A 151 15.63 -10.55 8.64
C ASN A 151 16.03 -9.68 9.86
N GLY A 152 15.12 -8.85 10.34
CA GLY A 152 15.34 -8.01 11.53
C GLY A 152 15.30 -8.84 12.82
N ARG A 153 16.10 -8.44 13.80
CA ARG A 153 16.37 -9.16 15.06
C ARG A 153 15.13 -9.73 15.77
N TYR A 154 14.04 -8.97 15.78
CA TYR A 154 12.86 -9.33 16.60
C TYR A 154 11.75 -10.03 15.79
N ILE A 155 12.02 -10.39 14.55
CA ILE A 155 11.03 -11.10 13.75
C ILE A 155 10.99 -12.54 14.21
N ARG A 156 9.79 -13.01 14.63
CA ARG A 156 9.53 -14.38 15.10
C ARG A 156 9.09 -15.29 13.94
N GLY A 157 8.56 -14.73 12.91
CA GLY A 157 8.03 -15.43 11.74
C GLY A 157 6.74 -14.84 11.23
N TYR A 158 6.12 -15.57 10.29
CA TYR A 158 4.99 -15.02 9.54
C TYR A 158 3.83 -16.02 9.39
N GLY A 159 2.61 -15.55 9.67
CA GLY A 159 1.40 -16.17 9.15
C GLY A 159 1.19 -15.72 7.70
N ILE A 160 1.04 -16.67 6.80
CA ILE A 160 0.83 -16.42 5.35
C ILE A 160 -0.56 -16.88 4.94
N PRO A 161 -1.60 -16.05 5.08
CA PRO A 161 -2.96 -16.43 4.75
C PRO A 161 -3.09 -16.81 3.27
N LYS A 162 -3.86 -17.86 2.98
CA LYS A 162 -4.08 -18.33 1.61
C LYS A 162 -5.12 -17.46 0.90
N TYR A 163 -4.71 -16.31 0.47
CA TYR A 163 -5.56 -15.40 -0.31
C TYR A 163 -5.85 -15.95 -1.69
N ASP A 164 -7.03 -15.63 -2.21
CA ASP A 164 -7.32 -15.82 -3.62
C ASP A 164 -6.36 -14.97 -4.47
N LYS A 165 -6.01 -15.48 -5.63
CA LYS A 165 -5.28 -14.65 -6.60
C LYS A 165 -6.17 -13.46 -6.92
N GLU A 166 -5.74 -12.29 -6.47
CA GLU A 166 -6.37 -11.06 -6.88
C GLU A 166 -6.16 -10.99 -8.40
N VAL A 167 -7.19 -11.37 -9.16
CA VAL A 167 -7.24 -10.98 -10.56
C VAL A 167 -7.31 -9.47 -10.49
N VAL A 168 -6.19 -8.81 -10.68
CA VAL A 168 -6.14 -7.35 -10.80
C VAL A 168 -6.92 -7.04 -12.08
N LYS A 169 -8.26 -7.10 -12.00
CA LYS A 169 -9.08 -6.24 -12.84
C LYS A 169 -8.61 -4.85 -12.47
N PRO A 170 -8.24 -4.00 -13.44
CA PRO A 170 -7.93 -2.61 -13.13
C PRO A 170 -9.00 -2.16 -12.15
N ALA A 171 -8.59 -1.66 -10.99
CA ALA A 171 -9.45 -1.41 -9.85
C ALA A 171 -10.69 -0.69 -10.32
N THR A 172 -11.84 -1.36 -10.24
CA THR A 172 -13.14 -0.73 -10.40
C THR A 172 -13.45 -0.01 -9.09
N THR A 173 -12.60 0.95 -8.75
CA THR A 173 -13.10 2.14 -8.11
C THR A 173 -13.99 2.79 -9.16
N THR A 174 -15.19 3.17 -8.81
CA THR A 174 -16.08 4.04 -9.57
C THR A 174 -15.51 5.45 -9.76
N SER A 175 -14.18 5.62 -9.84
CA SER A 175 -13.54 6.77 -10.41
C SER A 175 -13.48 6.52 -11.92
N LYS A 176 -14.24 7.29 -12.71
CA LYS A 176 -14.16 7.28 -14.17
C LYS A 176 -12.69 7.20 -14.58
N VAL A 177 -12.33 6.15 -15.35
CA VAL A 177 -11.00 6.06 -15.98
C VAL A 177 -10.78 7.37 -16.72
N ASN A 178 -9.77 8.12 -16.27
CA ASN A 178 -9.40 9.36 -16.95
C ASN A 178 -8.64 8.97 -18.22
N SER A 179 -9.30 9.09 -19.36
CA SER A 179 -8.74 8.73 -20.66
C SER A 179 -7.44 9.45 -20.98
N LYS A 180 -7.29 10.70 -20.52
CA LYS A 180 -6.04 11.47 -20.66
C LYS A 180 -4.91 10.88 -19.84
N VAL A 181 -5.21 10.44 -18.61
CA VAL A 181 -4.22 9.77 -17.75
C VAL A 181 -3.80 8.44 -18.36
N LEU A 182 -4.76 7.64 -18.85
CA LEU A 182 -4.47 6.38 -19.52
C LEU A 182 -3.56 6.56 -20.73
N GLU A 183 -3.87 7.52 -21.60
CA GLU A 183 -3.05 7.84 -22.77
C GLU A 183 -1.64 8.31 -22.35
N TRP A 184 -1.55 9.13 -21.30
CA TRP A 184 -0.28 9.60 -20.75
C TRP A 184 0.57 8.43 -20.21
N GLN A 185 -0.01 7.53 -19.42
CA GLN A 185 0.67 6.33 -18.91
C GLN A 185 1.19 5.44 -20.05
N GLN A 186 0.35 5.16 -21.06
CA GLN A 186 0.72 4.38 -22.23
C GLN A 186 1.86 5.03 -23.03
N SER A 187 1.83 6.35 -23.15
CA SER A 187 2.87 7.12 -23.85
C SER A 187 4.17 7.17 -23.05
N ALA A 188 4.08 7.30 -21.74
CA ALA A 188 5.22 7.22 -20.84
C ALA A 188 5.92 5.84 -20.91
N ILE A 189 5.13 4.75 -20.98
CA ILE A 189 5.68 3.39 -21.17
C ILE A 189 6.42 3.30 -22.51
N LYS A 190 5.87 3.84 -23.60
CA LYS A 190 6.54 3.89 -24.92
C LYS A 190 7.83 4.72 -24.89
N ASP A 191 7.91 5.71 -24.02
CA ASP A 191 9.13 6.52 -23.78
C ASP A 191 10.09 5.89 -22.76
N GLY A 192 9.82 4.64 -22.28
CA GLY A 192 10.70 3.84 -21.43
C GLY A 192 10.46 3.98 -19.91
N PHE A 193 9.43 4.72 -19.49
CA PHE A 193 9.04 4.76 -18.08
C PHE A 193 8.31 3.49 -17.66
N LYS A 194 8.38 3.16 -16.37
CA LYS A 194 7.77 1.93 -15.83
C LYS A 194 6.72 2.27 -14.77
N PHE A 195 5.62 1.52 -14.80
CA PHE A 195 4.55 1.52 -13.80
C PHE A 195 4.42 0.09 -13.25
N PRO A 196 5.33 -0.34 -12.34
CA PRO A 196 5.47 -1.74 -11.97
C PRO A 196 4.30 -2.27 -11.14
N LYS A 197 3.53 -1.40 -10.50
CA LYS A 197 2.46 -1.81 -9.59
C LYS A 197 1.08 -1.86 -10.27
N TYR A 198 0.76 -0.86 -11.07
CA TYR A 198 -0.59 -0.69 -11.63
C TYR A 198 -0.62 -0.66 -13.15
N GLY A 199 0.52 -0.54 -13.83
CA GLY A 199 0.56 -0.39 -15.28
C GLY A 199 -0.12 0.90 -15.74
N ALA A 200 -0.74 0.85 -16.93
CA ALA A 200 -1.55 1.94 -17.48
C ALA A 200 -3.02 1.69 -17.10
N ASP A 201 -3.47 2.22 -15.97
CA ASP A 201 -4.81 2.01 -15.40
C ASP A 201 -5.76 3.22 -15.54
N GLY A 202 -5.25 4.33 -16.06
CA GLY A 202 -6.01 5.57 -16.22
C GLY A 202 -6.28 6.32 -14.93
N GLN A 203 -5.57 5.99 -13.84
CA GLN A 203 -5.69 6.66 -12.57
C GLN A 203 -4.41 7.42 -12.22
N TRP A 204 -4.55 8.64 -11.71
CA TRP A 204 -3.42 9.43 -11.25
C TRP A 204 -3.11 9.12 -9.78
N GLY A 205 -2.00 8.45 -9.53
CA GLY A 205 -1.57 8.05 -8.20
C GLY A 205 -0.07 8.27 -7.99
N ALA A 206 0.47 7.71 -6.91
CA ALA A 206 1.87 7.88 -6.51
C ALA A 206 2.88 7.43 -7.58
N GLU A 207 2.56 6.40 -8.38
CA GLU A 207 3.42 5.99 -9.50
C GLU A 207 3.45 7.06 -10.59
N CYS A 208 2.28 7.62 -10.96
CA CYS A 208 2.21 8.72 -11.92
C CYS A 208 2.99 9.94 -11.43
N GLU A 209 2.89 10.28 -10.15
CA GLU A 209 3.68 11.39 -9.58
C GLU A 209 5.20 11.13 -9.64
N SER A 210 5.62 9.90 -9.33
CA SER A 210 7.02 9.51 -9.43
C SER A 210 7.55 9.59 -10.87
N VAL A 211 6.74 9.13 -11.83
CA VAL A 211 7.08 9.20 -13.26
C VAL A 211 7.06 10.65 -13.74
N ALA A 212 6.05 11.44 -13.41
CA ALA A 212 5.91 12.83 -13.86
C ALA A 212 7.06 13.73 -13.40
N LYS A 213 7.63 13.47 -12.23
CA LYS A 213 8.86 14.16 -11.75
C LYS A 213 10.07 13.92 -12.66
N LYS A 214 10.11 12.80 -13.37
CA LYS A 214 11.20 12.40 -14.27
C LYS A 214 10.87 12.63 -15.74
N ALA A 215 9.60 12.57 -16.11
CA ALA A 215 9.06 12.69 -17.46
C ALA A 215 8.91 14.16 -17.88
N ILE A 216 10.00 14.93 -17.77
CA ILE A 216 10.00 16.35 -18.09
C ILE A 216 10.13 16.52 -19.60
N CYS A 217 9.13 17.19 -20.22
CA CYS A 217 9.18 17.57 -21.63
C CYS A 217 9.64 19.02 -21.73
N LYS A 218 10.75 19.24 -22.44
CA LYS A 218 11.35 20.54 -22.66
C LYS A 218 12.23 20.58 -23.89
N LYS A 219 12.57 21.79 -24.34
CA LYS A 219 13.52 21.99 -25.46
C LYS A 219 14.91 21.46 -25.07
N ARG A 220 15.46 20.53 -25.85
CA ARG A 220 16.79 19.94 -25.67
C ARG A 220 17.47 19.74 -27.02
N LEU A 221 18.80 19.54 -27.01
CA LEU A 221 19.57 19.16 -28.21
C LEU A 221 19.24 17.75 -28.67
N ILE A 222 18.93 16.84 -27.71
CA ILE A 222 18.48 15.47 -27.99
C ILE A 222 17.03 15.39 -27.51
N TYR A 223 16.12 15.03 -28.40
CA TYR A 223 14.70 14.88 -28.08
C TYR A 223 14.44 13.55 -27.37
N THR A 224 14.08 13.65 -26.12
CA THR A 224 13.58 12.53 -25.29
C THR A 224 12.09 12.68 -25.09
N ASN A 225 11.41 11.63 -24.63
CA ASN A 225 9.98 11.65 -24.30
C ASN A 225 9.10 12.05 -25.51
N LYS A 226 9.38 11.46 -26.69
CA LYS A 226 8.69 11.81 -27.94
C LYS A 226 7.18 11.57 -27.89
N ASN A 227 6.75 10.47 -27.28
CA ASN A 227 5.33 10.14 -27.18
C ASN A 227 4.60 11.07 -26.19
N LEU A 228 5.23 11.38 -25.06
CA LEU A 228 4.73 12.37 -24.11
C LEU A 228 4.69 13.78 -24.72
N THR A 229 5.71 14.15 -25.50
CA THR A 229 5.74 15.43 -26.20
C THR A 229 4.58 15.58 -27.17
N LYS A 230 4.18 14.52 -27.90
CA LYS A 230 3.00 14.53 -28.76
C LYS A 230 1.71 14.81 -27.99
N ILE A 231 1.57 14.31 -26.76
CA ILE A 231 0.42 14.64 -25.91
C ILE A 231 0.41 16.13 -25.58
N VAL A 232 1.56 16.68 -25.14
CA VAL A 232 1.68 18.10 -24.85
C VAL A 232 1.25 18.92 -26.08
N GLN A 233 1.83 18.65 -27.24
CA GLN A 233 1.59 19.37 -28.48
C GLN A 233 0.10 19.38 -28.87
N ARG A 234 -0.58 18.22 -28.79
CA ARG A 234 -2.02 18.14 -29.06
C ARG A 234 -2.84 19.01 -28.11
N ILE A 235 -2.49 19.00 -26.80
CA ILE A 235 -3.26 19.75 -25.82
C ILE A 235 -3.03 21.26 -25.94
N VAL A 236 -1.80 21.69 -26.25
CA VAL A 236 -1.46 23.12 -26.40
C VAL A 236 -1.71 23.65 -27.83
N GLY A 237 -2.17 22.81 -28.76
CA GLY A 237 -2.64 23.21 -30.08
C GLY A 237 -1.55 23.46 -31.11
N VAL A 238 -0.43 22.73 -31.07
CA VAL A 238 0.64 22.77 -32.08
C VAL A 238 0.83 21.43 -32.76
N THR A 239 1.56 21.38 -33.86
CA THR A 239 1.85 20.14 -34.60
C THR A 239 2.45 19.07 -33.70
N ALA A 240 1.82 17.90 -33.65
CA ALA A 240 2.21 16.79 -32.77
C ALA A 240 3.27 15.88 -33.40
N ASP A 241 4.45 16.40 -33.70
CA ASP A 241 5.59 15.70 -34.30
C ASP A 241 6.46 14.94 -33.26
N GLY A 242 6.30 15.24 -31.97
CA GLY A 242 7.08 14.67 -30.88
C GLY A 242 8.44 15.37 -30.66
N LEU A 243 8.66 16.51 -31.33
CA LEU A 243 9.86 17.32 -31.18
C LEU A 243 9.55 18.58 -30.36
N PHE A 244 10.11 18.68 -29.17
CA PHE A 244 9.86 19.82 -28.30
C PHE A 244 10.68 21.04 -28.74
N GLY A 245 10.26 21.66 -29.85
CA GLY A 245 10.89 22.81 -30.48
C GLY A 245 10.49 24.15 -29.84
N LYS A 246 10.83 25.26 -30.55
CA LYS A 246 10.50 26.65 -30.14
C LYS A 246 8.99 26.86 -30.07
N ASP A 247 8.23 26.38 -31.03
CA ASP A 247 6.78 26.58 -31.09
C ASP A 247 6.07 25.84 -29.96
N THR A 248 6.47 24.58 -29.70
CA THR A 248 5.95 23.82 -28.57
C THR A 248 6.25 24.54 -27.24
N ARG A 249 7.48 25.03 -27.07
CA ARG A 249 7.85 25.77 -25.84
C ARG A 249 7.01 27.02 -25.65
N ASN A 250 6.82 27.83 -26.72
CA ASN A 250 6.03 29.05 -26.66
C ASN A 250 4.55 28.75 -26.32
N ALA A 251 3.98 27.71 -26.92
CA ALA A 251 2.62 27.26 -26.62
C ALA A 251 2.47 26.77 -25.19
N VAL A 252 3.47 26.05 -24.66
CA VAL A 252 3.50 25.64 -23.24
C VAL A 252 3.56 26.86 -22.31
N ILE A 253 4.39 27.86 -22.60
CA ILE A 253 4.45 29.12 -21.83
C ILE A 253 3.09 29.82 -21.81
N ALA A 254 2.43 29.92 -22.98
CA ALA A 254 1.09 30.51 -23.08
C ALA A 254 0.06 29.72 -22.25
N TYR A 255 0.10 28.39 -22.35
CA TYR A 255 -0.76 27.50 -21.58
C TYR A 255 -0.53 27.67 -20.06
N GLN A 256 0.73 27.69 -19.62
CA GLN A 256 1.12 27.86 -18.21
C GLN A 256 0.60 29.20 -17.68
N LYS A 257 0.81 30.31 -18.40
CA LYS A 257 0.29 31.64 -18.02
C LYS A 257 -1.22 31.62 -17.86
N LYS A 258 -1.94 31.07 -18.86
CA LYS A 258 -3.41 30.98 -18.84
C LYS A 258 -3.94 30.17 -17.64
N ASN A 259 -3.16 29.22 -17.13
CA ASN A 259 -3.57 28.31 -16.06
C ASN A 259 -2.94 28.62 -14.70
N GLY A 260 -2.29 29.78 -14.54
CA GLY A 260 -1.71 30.22 -13.26
C GLY A 260 -0.50 29.41 -12.81
N LEU A 261 0.23 28.81 -13.75
CA LEU A 261 1.44 28.03 -13.48
C LEU A 261 2.70 28.89 -13.71
N VAL A 262 3.83 28.42 -13.16
CA VAL A 262 5.14 28.99 -13.52
C VAL A 262 5.35 28.83 -15.02
N ALA A 263 5.52 29.94 -15.75
CA ALA A 263 5.60 29.96 -17.20
C ALA A 263 7.05 29.82 -17.70
N ASP A 264 7.68 28.68 -17.34
CA ASP A 264 9.07 28.35 -17.68
C ASP A 264 9.22 27.66 -19.05
N GLY A 265 8.12 27.21 -19.63
CA GLY A 265 8.08 26.46 -20.88
C GLY A 265 8.56 25.03 -20.75
N GLU A 266 8.59 24.47 -19.54
CA GLU A 266 8.89 23.08 -19.25
C GLU A 266 7.63 22.36 -18.69
N VAL A 267 7.40 21.14 -19.13
CA VAL A 267 6.26 20.33 -18.66
C VAL A 267 6.74 19.40 -17.56
N GLY A 268 6.77 19.92 -16.34
CA GLY A 268 7.00 19.16 -15.11
C GLY A 268 5.69 18.68 -14.48
N ILE A 269 5.76 18.13 -13.27
CA ILE A 269 4.62 17.48 -12.58
C ILE A 269 3.38 18.39 -12.46
N ASN A 270 3.54 19.68 -12.11
CA ASN A 270 2.40 20.60 -11.95
C ASN A 270 1.74 20.90 -13.29
N THR A 271 2.54 21.05 -14.35
CA THR A 271 2.03 21.23 -15.71
C THR A 271 1.33 19.97 -16.20
N TRP A 272 1.90 18.76 -15.94
CA TRP A 272 1.23 17.50 -16.25
C TRP A 272 -0.12 17.36 -15.56
N LYS A 273 -0.21 17.63 -14.25
CA LYS A 273 -1.49 17.59 -13.52
C LYS A 273 -2.53 18.46 -14.17
N LYS A 274 -2.15 19.67 -14.58
CA LYS A 274 -3.09 20.61 -15.22
C LYS A 274 -3.50 20.18 -16.61
N LEU A 275 -2.57 19.66 -17.43
CA LEU A 275 -2.86 19.13 -18.78
C LEU A 275 -3.81 17.93 -18.74
N LEU A 276 -3.65 17.07 -17.73
CA LEU A 276 -4.43 15.84 -17.57
C LEU A 276 -5.72 16.03 -16.77
N SER A 277 -5.91 17.23 -16.19
CA SER A 277 -7.08 17.58 -15.36
C SER A 277 -7.19 16.70 -14.09
N VAL A 278 -6.08 16.57 -13.36
CA VAL A 278 -5.94 15.77 -12.13
C VAL A 278 -5.31 16.58 -10.98
#